data_f60ff783fa23b0b0cc8024055b7d35a2
#
_entry.id   f60ff783fa23b0b0cc8024055b7d35a2
#
_cell.length_a   1.000
_cell.length_b   1.000
_cell.length_c   1.000
_cell.angle_alpha   90.00
_cell.angle_beta   90.00
_cell.angle_gamma   90.00
#
_symmetry.space_group_name_H-M   'P 1'
#
loop_
_entity.id
_entity.type
_entity.pdbx_description
1 polymer ?
#
loop_
_entity_poly.entity_id
_entity_poly.type
_entity_poly.pdbx_seq_one_letter_code
_entity_poly.pdbx_strand_id
1 'polypeptide(L)'
;MKFIYPAVFRKNDSGGYDAYFPDLECCEASGDTLDDTIDNANEAARNWIMVEFEEENPVFPYISDINDIETEAGDIVRNISVNIRFYEGWDE
;
A
#
# COMPACT_ATOMS: atom_id res chain seq x y z
N MET A 1 9.83 -7.92 -9.81
CA MET A 1 8.37 -7.82 -9.97
C MET A 1 7.86 -6.50 -9.40
N LYS A 2 6.87 -5.95 -10.04
CA LYS A 2 6.30 -4.68 -9.63
C LYS A 2 4.82 -4.84 -9.33
N PHE A 3 4.39 -4.32 -8.18
CA PHE A 3 2.99 -4.32 -7.78
C PHE A 3 2.54 -2.89 -7.56
N ILE A 4 1.35 -2.55 -8.03
CA ILE A 4 0.78 -1.22 -7.85
C ILE A 4 -0.61 -1.39 -7.26
N TYR A 5 -0.79 -0.90 -6.02
CA TYR A 5 -2.08 -0.96 -5.35
C TYR A 5 -2.48 0.44 -4.88
N PRO A 6 -3.75 0.79 -4.97
CA PRO A 6 -4.22 2.09 -4.47
C PRO A 6 -4.27 2.09 -2.95
N ALA A 7 -3.88 3.22 -2.37
CA ALA A 7 -4.00 3.45 -0.93
C ALA A 7 -4.81 4.72 -0.70
N VAL A 8 -5.60 4.72 0.37
CA VAL A 8 -6.39 5.87 0.79
C VAL A 8 -5.71 6.51 1.98
N PHE A 9 -5.45 7.81 1.88
CA PHE A 9 -4.80 8.58 2.93
C PHE A 9 -5.81 9.53 3.53
N ARG A 10 -5.98 9.45 4.84
CA ARG A 10 -6.96 10.26 5.57
C ARG A 10 -6.27 11.00 6.71
N LYS A 11 -6.56 12.29 6.80
CA LYS A 11 -6.02 13.11 7.88
C LYS A 11 -6.60 12.65 9.21
N ASN A 12 -5.76 12.49 10.23
CA ASN A 12 -6.20 12.05 11.54
C ASN A 12 -6.23 13.21 12.55
N ASP A 13 -6.72 12.93 13.76
CA ASP A 13 -6.90 13.97 14.79
C ASP A 13 -5.59 14.46 15.36
N SER A 14 -4.50 13.73 15.16
CA SER A 14 -3.18 14.12 15.66
C SER A 14 -2.42 15.06 14.72
N GLY A 15 -3.04 15.43 13.60
CA GLY A 15 -2.41 16.29 12.61
C GLY A 15 -1.59 15.54 11.56
N GLY A 16 -1.50 14.22 11.67
CA GLY A 16 -0.84 13.37 10.67
C GLY A 16 -1.85 12.71 9.74
N TYR A 17 -1.46 11.57 9.17
CA TYR A 17 -2.29 10.83 8.23
C TYR A 17 -2.32 9.35 8.58
N ASP A 18 -3.45 8.73 8.31
CA ASP A 18 -3.58 7.28 8.33
C ASP A 18 -3.82 6.81 6.90
N ALA A 19 -3.30 5.64 6.58
CA ALA A 19 -3.46 5.08 5.25
C ALA A 19 -3.92 3.64 5.34
N TYR A 20 -4.69 3.19 4.35
CA TYR A 20 -5.06 1.80 4.23
C TYR A 20 -5.13 1.43 2.76
N PHE A 21 -4.98 0.13 2.49
CA PHE A 21 -5.07 -0.40 1.13
C PHE A 21 -6.37 -1.18 1.01
N PRO A 22 -7.35 -0.68 0.23
CA PRO A 22 -8.61 -1.39 0.07
C PRO A 22 -8.46 -2.82 -0.43
N ASP A 23 -7.44 -3.09 -1.24
CA ASP A 23 -7.23 -4.40 -1.83
C ASP A 23 -6.34 -5.33 -1.01
N LEU A 24 -5.63 -4.80 -0.04
CA LEU A 24 -4.72 -5.58 0.81
C LEU A 24 -5.29 -5.64 2.22
N GLU A 25 -5.85 -6.77 2.59
CA GLU A 25 -6.50 -6.95 3.87
C GLU A 25 -5.58 -6.64 5.04
N CYS A 26 -6.03 -5.81 5.96
CA CYS A 26 -5.29 -5.42 7.17
C CYS A 26 -3.98 -4.69 6.89
N CYS A 27 -3.78 -4.18 5.68
CA CYS A 27 -2.57 -3.43 5.36
C CYS A 27 -2.81 -1.94 5.61
N GLU A 28 -2.17 -1.40 6.65
CA GLU A 28 -2.36 -0.03 7.09
C GLU A 28 -1.02 0.62 7.43
N ALA A 29 -1.02 1.94 7.40
CA ALA A 29 0.17 2.71 7.76
C ALA A 29 -0.27 4.07 8.33
N SER A 30 0.66 4.78 8.95
CA SER A 30 0.40 6.13 9.45
C SER A 30 1.71 6.91 9.46
N GLY A 31 1.60 8.22 9.57
CA GLY A 31 2.77 9.09 9.65
C GLY A 31 2.36 10.50 10.04
N ASP A 32 3.36 11.31 10.39
CA ASP A 32 3.13 12.70 10.83
C ASP A 32 2.85 13.64 9.67
N THR A 33 3.30 13.30 8.47
CA THR A 33 3.07 14.05 7.25
C THR A 33 2.56 13.11 6.16
N LEU A 34 2.05 13.68 5.09
CA LEU A 34 1.61 12.86 3.97
C LEU A 34 2.79 12.07 3.37
N ASP A 35 3.95 12.73 3.22
CA ASP A 35 5.13 12.07 2.67
C ASP A 35 5.60 10.91 3.54
N ASP A 36 5.64 11.10 4.85
CA ASP A 36 6.01 10.03 5.78
C ASP A 36 5.02 8.88 5.70
N THR A 37 3.73 9.19 5.58
CA THR A 37 2.69 8.17 5.49
C THR A 37 2.81 7.39 4.18
N ILE A 38 3.15 8.06 3.07
CA ILE A 38 3.37 7.40 1.79
C ILE A 38 4.54 6.42 1.90
N ASP A 39 5.65 6.84 2.50
CA ASP A 39 6.81 5.96 2.69
C ASP A 39 6.45 4.75 3.55
N ASN A 40 5.72 4.98 4.63
CA ASN A 40 5.31 3.91 5.54
C ASN A 40 4.30 2.97 4.86
N ALA A 41 3.42 3.52 4.04
CA ALA A 41 2.47 2.72 3.27
C ALA A 41 3.19 1.82 2.26
N ASN A 42 4.22 2.36 1.59
CA ASN A 42 5.02 1.57 0.65
C ASN A 42 5.68 0.39 1.38
N GLU A 43 6.24 0.64 2.54
CA GLU A 43 6.87 -0.41 3.34
C GLU A 43 5.86 -1.43 3.82
N ALA A 44 4.68 -0.98 4.27
CA ALA A 44 3.62 -1.89 4.72
C ALA A 44 3.15 -2.80 3.58
N ALA A 45 2.96 -2.23 2.40
CA ALA A 45 2.55 -3.00 1.22
C ALA A 45 3.63 -4.00 0.82
N ARG A 46 4.90 -3.58 0.86
CA ARG A 46 6.02 -4.46 0.56
C ARG A 46 6.04 -5.66 1.51
N ASN A 47 5.90 -5.41 2.80
CA ASN A 47 5.89 -6.48 3.80
C ASN A 47 4.70 -7.42 3.58
N TRP A 48 3.53 -6.87 3.27
CA TRP A 48 2.33 -7.67 3.01
C TRP A 48 2.56 -8.60 1.82
N ILE A 49 3.11 -8.08 0.74
CA ILE A 49 3.39 -8.86 -0.47
C ILE A 49 4.46 -9.91 -0.21
N MET A 50 5.51 -9.55 0.53
CA MET A 50 6.58 -10.50 0.86
C MET A 50 6.06 -11.67 1.68
N VAL A 51 5.17 -11.41 2.63
CA VAL A 51 4.56 -12.47 3.43
C VAL A 51 3.72 -13.38 2.53
N GLU A 52 2.98 -12.80 1.57
CA GLU A 52 2.18 -13.60 0.64
C GLU A 52 3.04 -14.52 -0.22
N PHE A 53 4.23 -14.06 -0.62
CA PHE A 53 5.16 -14.88 -1.38
C PHE A 53 5.71 -16.07 -0.59
N GLU A 54 5.65 -16.01 0.73
CA GLU A 54 6.07 -17.13 1.59
C GLU A 54 5.03 -18.24 1.64
N GLU A 55 3.83 -17.97 1.18
CA GLU A 55 2.77 -18.97 1.12
C GLU A 55 3.07 -19.99 0.03
N GLU A 56 2.58 -21.20 0.21
CA GLU A 56 2.78 -22.27 -0.77
C GLU A 56 2.18 -21.92 -2.12
N ASN A 57 1.01 -21.28 -2.11
CA ASN A 57 0.31 -20.85 -3.32
C ASN A 57 -0.06 -19.38 -3.19
N PRO A 58 0.88 -18.47 -3.48
CA PRO A 58 0.60 -17.05 -3.32
C PRO A 58 -0.57 -16.59 -4.19
N VAL A 59 -1.48 -15.85 -3.58
CA VAL A 59 -2.62 -15.27 -4.29
C VAL A 59 -2.62 -13.77 -4.00
N PHE A 60 -2.50 -12.99 -5.07
CA PHE A 60 -2.49 -11.54 -4.93
C PHE A 60 -3.85 -10.97 -5.26
N PRO A 61 -4.35 -10.04 -4.44
CA PRO A 61 -5.67 -9.45 -4.68
C PRO A 61 -5.75 -8.73 -6.02
N TYR A 62 -6.97 -8.64 -6.53
CA TYR A 62 -7.27 -7.84 -7.71
C TYR A 62 -6.98 -6.37 -7.41
N ILE A 63 -6.40 -5.67 -8.39
CA ILE A 63 -6.08 -4.24 -8.23
C ILE A 63 -7.31 -3.44 -8.62
N SER A 64 -7.88 -2.71 -7.66
CA SER A 64 -9.04 -1.87 -7.91
C SER A 64 -8.66 -0.62 -8.69
N ASP A 65 -9.60 -0.12 -9.48
CA ASP A 65 -9.45 1.17 -10.14
C ASP A 65 -9.60 2.26 -9.07
N ILE A 66 -8.72 3.24 -9.12
CA ILE A 66 -8.75 4.39 -8.19
C ILE A 66 -10.13 5.05 -8.17
N ASN A 67 -10.80 5.10 -9.31
CA ASN A 67 -12.10 5.75 -9.44
C ASN A 67 -13.24 4.96 -8.80
N ASP A 68 -13.02 3.67 -8.53
CA ASP A 68 -14.03 2.80 -7.94
C ASP A 68 -13.94 2.71 -6.41
N ILE A 69 -12.91 3.34 -5.84
CA ILE A 69 -12.69 3.29 -4.38
C ILE A 69 -13.56 4.33 -3.69
N GLU A 70 -14.33 3.87 -2.69
CA GLU A 70 -15.14 4.76 -1.88
C GLU A 70 -14.26 5.54 -0.92
N THR A 71 -14.45 6.85 -0.88
CA THR A 71 -13.69 7.74 -0.01
C THR A 71 -14.60 8.76 0.63
N GLU A 72 -14.09 9.40 1.68
CA GLU A 72 -14.79 10.49 2.34
C GLU A 72 -14.17 11.81 1.90
N ALA A 73 -14.87 12.90 2.18
CA ALA A 73 -14.36 14.23 1.84
C ALA A 73 -12.99 14.47 2.48
N GLY A 74 -12.05 14.94 1.68
CA GLY A 74 -10.69 15.19 2.15
C GLY A 74 -9.73 14.03 2.03
N ASP A 75 -10.22 12.85 1.68
CA ASP A 75 -9.35 11.70 1.46
C ASP A 75 -8.50 11.88 0.20
N ILE A 76 -7.27 11.38 0.26
CA ILE A 76 -6.36 11.39 -0.88
C ILE A 76 -6.12 9.95 -1.29
N VAL A 77 -6.28 9.65 -2.57
CA VAL A 77 -6.02 8.30 -3.09
C VAL A 77 -4.78 8.35 -3.97
N ARG A 78 -3.84 7.45 -3.71
CA ARG A 78 -2.60 7.34 -4.47
C ARG A 78 -2.31 5.89 -4.79
N ASN A 79 -1.78 5.64 -5.97
CA ASN A 79 -1.25 4.32 -6.31
C ASN A 79 0.13 4.19 -5.71
N ILE A 80 0.35 3.13 -4.96
CA ILE A 80 1.63 2.83 -4.33
C ILE A 80 2.30 1.74 -5.13
N SER A 81 3.50 2.02 -5.62
CA SER A 81 4.28 1.09 -6.43
C SER A 81 5.31 0.39 -5.55
N VAL A 82 5.29 -0.94 -5.56
CA VAL A 82 6.20 -1.76 -4.78
C VAL A 82 7.02 -2.63 -5.73
N ASN A 83 8.35 -2.53 -5.63
CA ASN A 83 9.26 -3.38 -6.41
C ASN A 83 9.82 -4.45 -5.50
N ILE A 84 9.71 -5.71 -5.91
CA ILE A 84 10.18 -6.85 -5.14
C ILE A 84 11.33 -7.54 -5.86
N ARG A 85 12.42 -7.76 -5.14
CA ARG A 85 13.56 -8.54 -5.63
C ARG A 85 13.68 -9.78 -4.75
N PHE A 86 13.78 -10.93 -5.39
CA PHE A 86 13.84 -12.19 -4.68
C PHE A 86 15.26 -12.67 -4.42
N TYR A 87 16.24 -12.20 -5.19
CA TYR A 87 17.62 -12.59 -4.99
C TYR A 87 18.55 -11.51 -5.52
N GLU A 88 19.78 -11.56 -5.02
CA GLU A 88 20.80 -10.59 -5.37
C GLU A 88 21.12 -10.63 -6.85
N GLY A 89 21.24 -9.45 -7.45
CA GLY A 89 21.58 -9.35 -8.86
C GLY A 89 20.40 -9.44 -9.81
N TRP A 90 19.22 -9.68 -9.29
CA TRP A 90 18.01 -9.74 -10.11
C TRP A 90 17.43 -8.34 -10.27
N ASP A 91 17.32 -7.86 -11.50
CA ASP A 91 16.80 -6.54 -11.81
C ASP A 91 15.44 -6.63 -12.49
N GLU A 92 14.60 -5.69 -12.13
CA GLU A 92 13.31 -5.50 -12.75
C GLU A 92 13.45 -4.61 -13.98
#